data_8c337fc3f0612c73e00339e1c6f42214
#
_entry.id   8c337fc3f0612c73e00339e1c6f42214
#
_cell.length_a   1.000
_cell.length_b   1.000
_cell.length_c   1.000
_cell.angle_alpha   90.00
_cell.angle_beta   90.00
_cell.angle_gamma   90.00
#
_symmetry.space_group_name_H-M   'P 1'
#
loop_
_entity.id
_entity.type
_entity.pdbx_description
1 polymer ?
#
loop_
_entity_poly.entity_id
_entity_poly.type
_entity_poly.pdbx_seq_one_letter_code
_entity_poly.pdbx_strand_id
1 'polypeptide(L)'
;MADWRNEKLDEIRSLVKEAVPEIVEEMKWKKPSNPEGVHTWSHEGLVGHGQVFKDKVKITFAYGAKFDDPQGLFNACLEGNSMRCIDLYEGDKLNKREFKALVRRAAKFNES
;
A
#
# COMPACT_ATOMS: atom_id res chain seq x y z
N MET A 1 13.63 15.28 14.15
CA MET A 1 12.66 14.37 14.74
C MET A 1 11.98 13.55 13.66
N ALA A 2 11.77 12.27 13.94
CA ALA A 2 11.09 11.40 12.99
C ALA A 2 9.61 11.78 12.90
N ASP A 3 9.11 11.82 11.69
CA ASP A 3 7.70 12.07 11.42
C ASP A 3 6.98 10.71 11.49
N TRP A 4 5.91 10.61 12.28
CA TRP A 4 5.18 9.35 12.44
C TRP A 4 4.71 8.79 11.08
N ARG A 5 4.41 9.67 10.12
CA ARG A 5 3.95 9.25 8.79
C ARG A 5 5.07 8.54 8.02
N ASN A 6 6.27 9.09 8.07
CA ASN A 6 7.42 8.46 7.42
C ASN A 6 7.77 7.14 8.07
N GLU A 7 7.71 7.07 9.40
CA GLU A 7 7.95 5.83 10.12
C GLU A 7 6.91 4.76 9.77
N LYS A 8 5.65 5.17 9.66
CA LYS A 8 4.57 4.25 9.29
C LYS A 8 4.75 3.75 7.86
N LEU A 9 5.09 4.63 6.93
CA LEU A 9 5.34 4.23 5.55
C LEU A 9 6.53 3.29 5.45
N ASP A 10 7.60 3.53 6.20
CA ASP A 10 8.76 2.63 6.21
C ASP A 10 8.38 1.25 6.75
N GLU A 11 7.54 1.19 7.78
CA GLU A 11 7.01 -0.07 8.28
C GLU A 11 6.22 -0.81 7.20
N ILE A 12 5.35 -0.08 6.49
CA ILE A 12 4.55 -0.65 5.40
C ILE A 12 5.47 -1.20 4.29
N ARG A 13 6.49 -0.45 3.92
CA ARG A 13 7.44 -0.89 2.89
C ARG A 13 8.13 -2.19 3.30
N SER A 14 8.53 -2.29 4.56
CA SER A 14 9.14 -3.52 5.08
C SER A 14 8.18 -4.70 5.01
N LEU A 15 6.92 -4.48 5.39
CA LEU A 15 5.90 -5.53 5.35
C LEU A 15 5.62 -6.00 3.93
N VAL A 16 5.57 -5.08 2.99
CA VAL A 16 5.38 -5.40 1.56
C VAL A 16 6.51 -6.29 1.07
N LYS A 17 7.75 -5.93 1.41
CA LYS A 17 8.93 -6.68 1.01
C LYS A 17 8.98 -8.06 1.66
N GLU A 18 8.58 -8.15 2.93
CA GLU A 18 8.52 -9.43 3.63
C GLU A 18 7.46 -10.35 3.03
N ALA A 19 6.32 -9.76 2.63
CA ALA A 19 5.21 -10.54 2.06
C ALA A 19 5.57 -11.10 0.68
N VAL A 20 6.24 -10.29 -0.16
CA VAL A 20 6.60 -10.66 -1.52
C VAL A 20 8.05 -10.21 -1.77
N PRO A 21 9.04 -11.06 -1.40
CA PRO A 21 10.45 -10.65 -1.50
C PRO A 21 10.92 -10.22 -2.89
N GLU A 22 10.29 -10.74 -3.94
CA GLU A 22 10.64 -10.39 -5.32
C GLU A 22 9.92 -9.14 -5.84
N ILE A 23 9.12 -8.47 -5.00
CA ILE A 23 8.39 -7.28 -5.44
C ILE A 23 9.37 -6.16 -5.81
N VAL A 24 9.01 -5.42 -6.87
CA VAL A 24 9.81 -4.28 -7.33
C VAL A 24 9.22 -3.01 -6.75
N GLU A 25 10.06 -2.19 -6.12
CA GLU A 25 9.65 -0.89 -5.60
C GLU A 25 10.34 0.21 -6.40
N GLU A 26 9.55 1.15 -6.91
CA GLU A 26 10.05 2.28 -7.69
C GLU A 26 9.42 3.57 -7.22
N MET A 27 10.13 4.68 -7.39
CA MET A 27 9.59 6.01 -7.12
C MET A 27 9.02 6.55 -8.42
N LYS A 28 7.69 6.67 -8.49
CA LYS A 28 6.98 7.10 -9.69
C LYS A 28 6.19 8.38 -9.44
N TRP A 29 5.69 8.95 -10.51
CA TRP A 29 4.81 10.13 -10.49
C TRP A 29 5.46 11.33 -9.80
N LYS A 30 6.73 11.59 -10.13
CA LYS A 30 7.46 12.76 -9.63
C LYS A 30 6.86 14.03 -10.21
N LYS A 31 6.70 15.04 -9.35
CA LYS A 31 6.17 16.33 -9.76
C LYS A 31 6.67 17.41 -8.80
N PRO A 32 6.54 18.71 -9.16
CA PRO A 32 7.06 19.77 -8.29
C PRO A 32 6.56 19.73 -6.86
N SER A 33 5.30 19.33 -6.63
CA SER A 33 4.75 19.22 -5.28
C SER A 33 5.21 17.96 -4.55
N ASN A 34 5.78 16.98 -5.28
CA ASN A 34 6.31 15.74 -4.71
C ASN A 34 7.49 15.28 -5.55
N PRO A 35 8.65 15.97 -5.42
CA PRO A 35 9.80 15.69 -6.31
C PRO A 35 10.40 14.31 -6.14
N GLU A 36 10.20 13.67 -5.00
CA GLU A 36 10.71 12.32 -4.78
C GLU A 36 9.80 11.24 -5.39
N GLY A 37 8.55 11.57 -5.67
CA GLY A 37 7.60 10.64 -6.23
C GLY A 37 6.88 9.82 -5.18
N VAL A 38 6.24 8.75 -5.62
CA VAL A 38 5.42 7.86 -4.79
C VAL A 38 6.03 6.47 -4.80
N HIS A 39 6.15 5.86 -3.61
CA HIS A 39 6.62 4.47 -3.48
C HIS A 39 5.60 3.55 -4.16
N THR A 40 6.01 2.93 -5.26
CA THR A 40 5.13 2.12 -6.09
C THR A 40 5.65 0.69 -6.14
N TRP A 41 4.75 -0.27 -5.93
CA TRP A 41 5.11 -1.70 -5.88
C TRP A 41 4.52 -2.42 -7.07
N SER A 42 5.34 -3.24 -7.71
CA SER A 42 4.96 -4.02 -8.89
C SER A 42 5.39 -5.47 -8.76
N HIS A 43 4.55 -6.35 -9.25
CA HIS A 43 4.84 -7.79 -9.36
C HIS A 43 3.91 -8.32 -10.45
N GLU A 44 4.46 -8.62 -11.62
CA GLU A 44 3.66 -8.99 -12.80
C GLU A 44 2.61 -7.92 -13.12
N GLY A 45 3.00 -6.65 -12.95
CA GLY A 45 2.13 -5.49 -13.11
C GLY A 45 1.98 -4.74 -11.80
N LEU A 46 1.20 -3.68 -11.82
CA LEU A 46 1.03 -2.82 -10.66
C LEU A 46 0.32 -3.53 -9.51
N VAL A 47 0.94 -3.55 -8.33
CA VAL A 47 0.32 -4.05 -7.11
C VAL A 47 -0.35 -2.88 -6.37
N GLY A 48 0.40 -1.81 -6.15
CA GLY A 48 -0.13 -0.67 -5.44
C GLY A 48 0.94 0.36 -5.14
N HIS A 49 0.60 1.31 -4.27
CA HIS A 49 1.54 2.36 -3.87
C HIS A 49 1.23 2.88 -2.47
N GLY A 50 2.23 3.51 -1.85
CA GLY A 50 2.10 4.14 -0.55
C GLY A 50 2.44 5.62 -0.65
N GLN A 51 1.63 6.47 -0.03
CA GLN A 51 1.78 7.90 -0.09
C GLN A 51 1.50 8.55 1.25
N VAL A 52 2.31 9.56 1.59
CA VAL A 52 2.13 10.34 2.81
C VAL A 52 1.30 11.58 2.49
N PHE A 53 0.24 11.78 3.26
CA PHE A 53 -0.58 13.00 3.21
C PHE A 53 -0.37 13.81 4.50
N LYS A 54 -1.03 14.94 4.61
CA LYS A 54 -0.85 15.84 5.74
C LYS A 54 -1.14 15.16 7.09
N ASP A 55 -2.16 14.33 7.14
CA ASP A 55 -2.67 13.75 8.38
C ASP A 55 -2.79 12.23 8.37
N LYS A 56 -2.27 11.57 7.32
CA LYS A 56 -2.42 10.13 7.18
C LYS A 56 -1.40 9.56 6.21
N VAL A 57 -1.28 8.23 6.24
CA VAL A 57 -0.57 7.47 5.23
C VAL A 57 -1.61 6.65 4.46
N LYS A 58 -1.64 6.78 3.15
CA LYS A 58 -2.58 6.05 2.30
C LYS A 58 -1.85 4.95 1.55
N ILE A 59 -2.34 3.73 1.69
CA ILE A 59 -1.83 2.57 0.96
C ILE A 59 -2.90 2.18 -0.06
N THR A 60 -2.58 2.25 -1.34
CA THR A 60 -3.51 1.94 -2.42
C THR A 60 -3.17 0.60 -3.03
N PHE A 61 -4.16 -0.27 -3.16
CA PHE A 61 -4.05 -1.53 -3.88
C PHE A 61 -4.79 -1.37 -5.21
N ALA A 62 -4.05 -1.42 -6.31
CA ALA A 62 -4.59 -1.13 -7.64
C ALA A 62 -5.80 -1.99 -8.00
N TYR A 63 -5.80 -3.24 -7.57
CA TYR A 63 -6.88 -4.19 -7.86
C TYR A 63 -7.51 -4.74 -6.59
N GLY A 64 -7.50 -3.95 -5.52
CA GLY A 64 -8.01 -4.39 -4.21
C GLY A 64 -9.45 -4.86 -4.22
N ALA A 65 -10.28 -4.35 -5.15
CA ALA A 65 -11.66 -4.77 -5.29
C ALA A 65 -11.82 -6.15 -5.91
N LYS A 66 -10.75 -6.71 -6.48
CA LYS A 66 -10.78 -7.96 -7.23
C LYS A 66 -10.33 -9.17 -6.42
N PHE A 67 -9.90 -8.98 -5.17
CA PHE A 67 -9.51 -10.10 -4.29
C PHE A 67 -10.05 -9.88 -2.89
N ASP A 68 -10.02 -10.94 -2.07
CA ASP A 68 -10.65 -10.93 -0.76
C ASP A 68 -9.91 -10.09 0.27
N ASP A 69 -10.69 -9.41 1.12
CA ASP A 69 -10.21 -8.70 2.30
C ASP A 69 -11.03 -9.18 3.50
N PRO A 70 -10.80 -10.42 3.97
CA PRO A 70 -11.65 -11.03 4.99
C PRO A 70 -11.64 -10.33 6.33
N GLN A 71 -10.58 -9.56 6.63
CA GLN A 71 -10.46 -8.84 7.88
C GLN A 71 -10.91 -7.38 7.78
N GLY A 72 -11.36 -6.96 6.59
CA GLY A 72 -11.86 -5.61 6.40
C GLY A 72 -10.82 -4.53 6.57
N LEU A 73 -9.61 -4.73 6.07
CA LEU A 73 -8.54 -3.73 6.19
C LEU A 73 -8.78 -2.51 5.32
N PHE A 74 -9.42 -2.69 4.16
CA PHE A 74 -9.72 -1.56 3.28
C PHE A 74 -10.76 -0.65 3.93
N ASN A 75 -10.40 0.61 4.10
CA ASN A 75 -11.27 1.59 4.74
C ASN A 75 -11.46 2.86 3.91
N ALA A 76 -10.96 2.87 2.68
CA ALA A 76 -11.06 4.02 1.79
C ALA A 76 -11.11 3.55 0.35
N CYS A 77 -11.50 4.43 -0.56
CA CYS A 77 -11.64 4.13 -2.00
C CYS A 77 -12.62 2.99 -2.24
N LEU A 78 -13.67 2.90 -1.43
CA LEU A 78 -14.59 1.75 -1.42
C LEU A 78 -15.58 1.74 -2.57
N GLU A 79 -15.70 2.85 -3.30
CA GLU A 79 -16.65 2.96 -4.40
C GLU A 79 -16.02 2.65 -5.77
N GLY A 80 -14.72 2.48 -5.83
CA GLY A 80 -14.02 2.19 -7.08
C GLY A 80 -14.30 0.78 -7.59
N ASN A 81 -14.14 0.58 -8.89
CA ASN A 81 -14.35 -0.73 -9.53
C ASN A 81 -13.16 -1.68 -9.37
N SER A 82 -11.98 -1.15 -9.13
CA SER A 82 -10.76 -1.96 -8.97
C SER A 82 -9.96 -1.57 -7.73
N MET A 83 -9.81 -0.31 -7.48
CA MET A 83 -8.91 0.20 -6.45
C MET A 83 -9.53 0.15 -5.05
N ARG A 84 -8.70 -0.21 -4.07
CA ARG A 84 -9.08 -0.11 -2.66
C ARG A 84 -7.90 0.46 -1.89
N CYS A 85 -8.18 1.17 -0.81
CA CYS A 85 -7.16 1.88 -0.05
C CYS A 85 -7.26 1.59 1.44
N ILE A 86 -6.13 1.76 2.12
CA ILE A 86 -6.07 1.74 3.57
C ILE A 86 -5.54 3.10 4.00
N ASP A 87 -6.34 3.86 4.77
CA ASP A 87 -5.90 5.12 5.36
C ASP A 87 -5.48 4.86 6.80
N LEU A 88 -4.24 5.22 7.14
CA LEU A 88 -3.70 5.07 8.49
C LEU A 88 -3.44 6.43 9.08
N TYR A 89 -4.06 6.70 10.23
CA TYR A 89 -3.90 7.93 10.99
C TYR A 89 -2.94 7.70 12.14
N GLU A 90 -2.47 8.79 12.77
CA GLU A 90 -1.57 8.68 13.89
C GLU A 90 -2.21 7.85 15.02
N GLY A 91 -1.46 6.87 15.53
CA GLY A 91 -1.96 5.99 16.56
C GLY A 91 -2.69 4.75 16.07
N ASP A 92 -3.03 4.70 14.77
CA ASP A 92 -3.67 3.52 14.22
C ASP A 92 -2.73 2.33 14.24
N LYS A 93 -3.28 1.18 14.60
CA LYS A 93 -2.52 -0.07 14.61
C LYS A 93 -2.92 -0.89 13.40
N LEU A 94 -1.91 -1.36 12.67
CA LEU A 94 -2.12 -2.21 11.50
C LEU A 94 -1.91 -3.66 11.90
N ASN A 95 -2.84 -4.53 11.53
CA ASN A 95 -2.66 -5.97 11.68
C ASN A 95 -1.64 -6.42 10.62
N LYS A 96 -0.40 -6.57 11.05
CA LYS A 96 0.73 -6.84 10.14
C LYS A 96 0.57 -8.15 9.38
N ARG A 97 0.09 -9.17 10.06
CA ARG A 97 -0.13 -10.50 9.46
C ARG A 97 -1.17 -10.43 8.33
N GLU A 98 -2.29 -9.77 8.60
CA GLU A 98 -3.36 -9.65 7.61
C GLU A 98 -2.97 -8.72 6.47
N PHE A 99 -2.20 -7.67 6.77
CA PHE A 99 -1.68 -6.79 5.74
C PHE A 99 -0.77 -7.55 4.77
N LYS A 100 0.16 -8.35 5.31
CA LYS A 100 1.03 -9.16 4.46
C LYS A 100 0.24 -10.16 3.63
N ALA A 101 -0.81 -10.74 4.20
CA ALA A 101 -1.70 -11.65 3.46
C ALA A 101 -2.37 -10.93 2.29
N LEU A 102 -2.80 -9.67 2.51
CA LEU A 102 -3.37 -8.85 1.44
C LEU A 102 -2.38 -8.61 0.30
N VAL A 103 -1.15 -8.27 0.66
CA VAL A 103 -0.09 -8.04 -0.33
C VAL A 103 0.16 -9.30 -1.16
N ARG A 104 0.18 -10.47 -0.52
CA ARG A 104 0.35 -11.75 -1.21
C ARG A 104 -0.82 -12.03 -2.15
N ARG A 105 -2.04 -11.73 -1.73
CA ARG A 105 -3.23 -11.88 -2.59
C ARG A 105 -3.14 -10.98 -3.81
N ALA A 106 -2.68 -9.74 -3.61
CA ALA A 106 -2.52 -8.79 -4.70
C ALA A 106 -1.49 -9.29 -5.72
N ALA A 107 -0.33 -9.78 -5.24
CA ALA A 107 0.70 -10.32 -6.11
C ALA A 107 0.18 -11.54 -6.87
N LYS A 108 -0.51 -12.42 -6.19
CA LYS A 108 -1.07 -13.63 -6.80
C LYS A 108 -2.14 -13.30 -7.84
N PHE A 109 -2.95 -12.29 -7.58
CA PHE A 109 -3.94 -11.82 -8.55
C PHE A 109 -3.26 -11.42 -9.86
N ASN A 110 -2.13 -10.71 -9.77
CA ASN A 110 -1.39 -10.27 -10.96
C ASN A 110 -0.76 -11.43 -11.74
N GLU A 111 -0.51 -12.55 -11.07
CA GLU A 111 0.04 -13.75 -11.72
C GLU A 111 -1.01 -14.55 -12.48
N SER A 112 -2.27 -14.26 -12.26
CA SER A 112 -3.38 -15.02 -12.87
C SER A 112 -3.61 -14.69 -14.33
#